data_56501730d34d53bc159ce7ef09c220bb
#
_entry.id   56501730d34d53bc159ce7ef09c220bb
#
_cell.length_a   1.000
_cell.length_b   1.000
_cell.length_c   1.000
_cell.angle_alpha   90.00
_cell.angle_beta   90.00
_cell.angle_gamma   90.00
#
_symmetry.space_group_name_H-M   'P 1'
#
loop_
_entity.id
_entity.type
_entity.pdbx_description
1 polymer ?
#
loop_
_entity_poly.entity_id
_entity_poly.type
_entity_poly.pdbx_seq_one_letter_code
_entity_poly.pdbx_strand_id
1 'polypeptide(L)'
;TAPEGKPIAGLYVCFGNMPESWEIQTSDDGKDWFTAVPGDTRFLHAYVALPQPAQHVRLAVTSEKKTALRINDLFVLSEGDLPDWVQVWQPTEEKADILFLSTHPDDELIFFGGAIPTYAVEQQRKVVVAYFTRSNTTRSSELLNGLWHMGVRTYPVIGNFKDSYAKNLKAAYKSAGGKGKVNEWIVGLYRQYKPEVVVTQDTNGEYGHKQHMMIADAAQNCIALAANEDEFTASTIAYGTWQVKKLYLHLYPENQITFDWTVPLKSMNGATGIELAEEAYTLHKTQASSGMSVTETGTKYDNRVFGLAFTTVGEDVRKDDFLENIYDAPGSYDAAANNVEATPAPTEVPAYMAHMPALNAKGFLDEGEYIYSSEDEGLWIYVSQTSKVIIQRKYDATQPLTWFEADLYGDLDAGEMLRTVQNDPEKMGKVRVDATETAKKHNVVFAMNTDYYTYRVAVNNNRHTGIVIRDGRILYDDPYTEKQVTNSMFPNLDMLAFMPDGSLKVYHSWEKTAQEFIDEGDRKSVV
;
A
#
# COMPACT_ATOMS: atom_id res chain seq x y z
N THR A 1 11.41 -28.67 -8.91
CA THR A 1 10.68 -29.84 -9.41
C THR A 1 10.05 -30.57 -8.24
N ALA A 2 8.75 -30.85 -8.33
CA ALA A 2 8.02 -31.60 -7.32
C ALA A 2 8.39 -33.10 -7.34
N PRO A 3 8.24 -33.82 -6.22
CA PRO A 3 8.22 -35.27 -6.22
C PRO A 3 7.07 -35.82 -7.07
N GLU A 4 7.22 -37.02 -7.60
CA GLU A 4 6.18 -37.70 -8.38
C GLU A 4 4.88 -37.81 -7.58
N GLY A 5 3.75 -37.44 -8.19
CA GLY A 5 2.42 -37.48 -7.57
C GLY A 5 2.13 -36.40 -6.54
N LYS A 6 3.03 -35.41 -6.36
CA LYS A 6 2.84 -34.28 -5.44
C LYS A 6 3.12 -32.95 -6.14
N PRO A 7 2.26 -32.51 -7.08
CA PRO A 7 2.47 -31.26 -7.77
C PRO A 7 2.47 -30.07 -6.81
N ILE A 8 3.18 -29.02 -7.21
CA ILE A 8 3.29 -27.78 -6.44
C ILE A 8 2.01 -26.97 -6.66
N ALA A 9 1.33 -26.60 -5.58
CA ALA A 9 0.13 -25.77 -5.61
C ALA A 9 0.38 -24.34 -5.15
N GLY A 10 1.47 -24.09 -4.44
CA GLY A 10 1.83 -22.75 -3.98
C GLY A 10 3.25 -22.66 -3.47
N LEU A 11 3.71 -21.41 -3.35
CA LEU A 11 5.01 -21.06 -2.76
C LEU A 11 4.82 -20.03 -1.65
N TYR A 12 5.56 -20.20 -0.56
CA TYR A 12 5.69 -19.16 0.44
C TYR A 12 7.14 -18.69 0.48
N VAL A 13 7.35 -17.41 0.18
CA VAL A 13 8.67 -16.81 0.00
C VAL A 13 8.89 -15.74 1.07
N CYS A 14 9.98 -15.88 1.83
CA CYS A 14 10.45 -14.86 2.77
C CYS A 14 11.66 -14.16 2.15
N PHE A 15 11.46 -12.96 1.63
CA PHE A 15 12.52 -12.21 0.98
C PHE A 15 13.49 -11.60 1.99
N GLY A 16 14.77 -11.72 1.75
CA GLY A 16 15.82 -10.98 2.45
C GLY A 16 16.06 -9.59 1.85
N ASN A 17 15.64 -9.38 0.61
CA ASN A 17 15.46 -8.10 -0.04
C ASN A 17 14.38 -8.25 -1.11
N MET A 18 13.52 -7.24 -1.24
CA MET A 18 12.47 -7.22 -2.25
C MET A 18 13.06 -6.80 -3.60
N PRO A 19 12.92 -7.60 -4.67
CA PRO A 19 13.25 -7.17 -6.02
C PRO A 19 12.21 -6.15 -6.54
N GLU A 20 12.58 -5.32 -7.51
CA GLU A 20 11.66 -4.34 -8.12
C GLU A 20 10.48 -5.03 -8.81
N SER A 21 10.72 -6.19 -9.44
CA SER A 21 9.68 -7.05 -9.99
C SER A 21 10.12 -8.51 -9.99
N TRP A 22 9.17 -9.40 -9.86
CA TRP A 22 9.38 -10.84 -9.87
C TRP A 22 8.10 -11.58 -10.25
N GLU A 23 8.22 -12.85 -10.59
CA GLU A 23 7.08 -13.69 -10.93
C GLU A 23 7.34 -15.15 -10.59
N ILE A 24 6.28 -15.92 -10.51
CA ILE A 24 6.36 -17.38 -10.47
C ILE A 24 6.07 -17.91 -11.87
N GLN A 25 6.99 -18.73 -12.36
CA GLN A 25 6.86 -19.42 -13.63
C GLN A 25 6.69 -20.91 -13.42
N THR A 26 5.89 -21.54 -14.28
CA THR A 26 5.64 -22.97 -14.30
C THR A 26 6.11 -23.59 -15.61
N SER A 27 6.37 -24.90 -15.60
CA SER A 27 6.75 -25.67 -16.77
C SER A 27 6.28 -27.12 -16.62
N ASP A 28 5.91 -27.74 -17.73
CA ASP A 28 5.56 -29.17 -17.79
C ASP A 28 6.78 -30.06 -17.99
N ASP A 29 7.79 -29.57 -18.71
CA ASP A 29 8.97 -30.34 -19.12
C ASP A 29 10.29 -29.87 -18.45
N GLY A 30 10.23 -28.79 -17.67
CA GLY A 30 11.38 -28.15 -17.04
C GLY A 30 12.29 -27.37 -18.00
N LYS A 31 11.85 -27.13 -19.23
CA LYS A 31 12.59 -26.40 -20.27
C LYS A 31 11.86 -25.16 -20.73
N ASP A 32 10.60 -25.31 -21.11
CA ASP A 32 9.76 -24.20 -21.54
C ASP A 32 9.01 -23.65 -20.34
N TRP A 33 9.15 -22.36 -20.06
CA TRP A 33 8.65 -21.70 -18.86
C TRP A 33 7.66 -20.61 -19.20
N PHE A 34 6.56 -20.57 -18.49
CA PHE A 34 5.49 -19.59 -18.66
C PHE A 34 5.19 -18.90 -17.34
N THR A 35 4.91 -17.60 -17.38
CA THR A 35 4.46 -16.85 -16.20
C THR A 35 3.13 -17.40 -15.73
N ALA A 36 3.09 -17.90 -14.50
CA ALA A 36 1.87 -18.38 -13.86
C ALA A 36 1.22 -17.29 -13.01
N VAL A 37 2.04 -16.57 -12.21
CA VAL A 37 1.56 -15.52 -11.32
C VAL A 37 2.60 -14.40 -11.24
N PRO A 38 2.24 -13.13 -11.48
CA PRO A 38 3.11 -12.00 -11.19
C PRO A 38 3.32 -11.88 -9.68
N GLY A 39 4.50 -11.47 -9.25
CA GLY A 39 4.85 -11.29 -7.86
C GLY A 39 4.34 -9.99 -7.27
N ASP A 40 3.84 -10.04 -6.05
CA ASP A 40 3.47 -8.85 -5.29
C ASP A 40 4.70 -8.33 -4.51
N THR A 41 5.13 -7.13 -4.81
CA THR A 41 6.31 -6.50 -4.17
C THR A 41 5.99 -5.77 -2.88
N ARG A 42 4.72 -5.70 -2.47
CA ARG A 42 4.29 -5.07 -1.21
C ARG A 42 4.68 -5.89 0.01
N PHE A 43 4.74 -7.21 -0.11
CA PHE A 43 4.87 -8.15 1.00
C PHE A 43 6.24 -8.83 1.02
N LEU A 44 7.04 -8.54 2.03
CA LEU A 44 8.35 -9.18 2.23
C LEU A 44 8.22 -10.70 2.49
N HIS A 45 7.13 -11.11 3.13
CA HIS A 45 6.69 -12.49 3.25
C HIS A 45 5.46 -12.66 2.35
N ALA A 46 5.56 -13.46 1.31
CA ALA A 46 4.55 -13.58 0.27
C ALA A 46 4.15 -15.05 0.06
N TYR A 47 2.88 -15.35 0.25
CA TYR A 47 2.29 -16.60 -0.24
C TYR A 47 1.72 -16.38 -1.64
N VAL A 48 2.06 -17.27 -2.56
CA VAL A 48 1.57 -17.26 -3.95
C VAL A 48 0.92 -18.60 -4.24
N ALA A 49 -0.40 -18.60 -4.39
CA ALA A 49 -1.13 -19.75 -4.89
C ALA A 49 -0.95 -19.85 -6.42
N LEU A 50 -0.70 -21.05 -6.92
CA LEU A 50 -0.68 -21.29 -8.37
C LEU A 50 -2.11 -21.48 -8.89
N PRO A 51 -2.46 -20.91 -10.06
CA PRO A 51 -3.78 -21.12 -10.68
C PRO A 51 -4.07 -22.59 -11.00
N GLN A 52 -3.03 -23.35 -11.31
CA GLN A 52 -3.03 -24.80 -11.50
C GLN A 52 -1.77 -25.39 -10.87
N PRO A 53 -1.87 -26.54 -10.19
CA PRO A 53 -0.69 -27.22 -9.67
C PRO A 53 0.28 -27.61 -10.79
N ALA A 54 1.58 -27.47 -10.55
CA ALA A 54 2.61 -27.69 -11.55
C ALA A 54 3.71 -28.63 -11.06
N GLN A 55 4.32 -29.37 -11.99
CA GLN A 55 5.44 -30.27 -11.68
C GLN A 55 6.75 -29.50 -11.52
N HIS A 56 6.95 -28.44 -12.31
CA HIS A 56 8.13 -27.59 -12.26
C HIS A 56 7.72 -26.15 -12.00
N VAL A 57 8.36 -25.53 -11.01
CA VAL A 57 8.13 -24.13 -10.64
C VAL A 57 9.47 -23.45 -10.43
N ARG A 58 9.57 -22.19 -10.82
CA ARG A 58 10.70 -21.32 -10.47
C ARG A 58 10.22 -19.91 -10.12
N LEU A 59 10.97 -19.24 -9.27
CA LEU A 59 10.87 -17.80 -9.04
C LEU A 59 11.84 -17.12 -10.00
N ALA A 60 11.31 -16.20 -10.80
CA ALA A 60 12.08 -15.38 -11.73
C ALA A 60 12.04 -13.91 -11.30
N VAL A 61 13.19 -13.25 -11.28
CA VAL A 61 13.29 -11.80 -11.11
C VAL A 61 13.24 -11.18 -12.49
N THR A 62 12.27 -10.31 -12.69
CA THR A 62 11.97 -9.66 -13.98
C THR A 62 12.41 -8.21 -14.04
N SER A 63 12.98 -7.67 -12.95
CA SER A 63 13.51 -6.31 -12.92
C SER A 63 14.71 -6.14 -13.85
N GLU A 64 14.72 -5.04 -14.61
CA GLU A 64 15.79 -4.71 -15.56
C GLU A 64 17.14 -4.47 -14.87
N LYS A 65 17.14 -3.89 -13.68
CA LYS A 65 18.37 -3.71 -12.91
C LYS A 65 18.80 -5.03 -12.29
N LYS A 66 20.06 -5.39 -12.49
CA LYS A 66 20.68 -6.52 -11.78
C LYS A 66 20.64 -6.25 -10.27
N THR A 67 19.59 -6.72 -9.64
CA THR A 67 19.46 -6.70 -8.19
C THR A 67 19.81 -8.09 -7.67
N ALA A 68 20.67 -8.16 -6.65
CA ALA A 68 20.95 -9.43 -6.01
C ALA A 68 19.68 -9.89 -5.27
N LEU A 69 19.07 -10.97 -5.71
CA LEU A 69 17.97 -11.61 -5.02
C LEU A 69 18.51 -12.27 -3.75
N ARG A 70 17.88 -11.96 -2.62
CA ARG A 70 18.11 -12.66 -1.36
C ARG A 70 16.78 -13.22 -0.88
N ILE A 71 16.70 -14.52 -0.78
CA ILE A 71 15.61 -15.26 -0.16
C ILE A 71 16.12 -15.80 1.16
N ASN A 72 15.43 -15.52 2.25
CA ASN A 72 15.75 -16.08 3.56
C ASN A 72 15.18 -17.50 3.67
N ASP A 73 13.91 -17.67 3.27
CA ASP A 73 13.23 -18.97 3.27
C ASP A 73 12.32 -19.10 2.05
N LEU A 74 12.22 -20.32 1.52
CA LEU A 74 11.32 -20.69 0.44
C LEU A 74 10.67 -22.03 0.76
N PHE A 75 9.36 -22.01 0.92
CA PHE A 75 8.56 -23.19 1.14
C PHE A 75 7.75 -23.50 -0.11
N VAL A 76 7.71 -24.76 -0.47
CA VAL A 76 6.99 -25.27 -1.63
C VAL A 76 5.88 -26.17 -1.12
N LEU A 77 4.64 -25.81 -1.44
CA LEU A 77 3.43 -26.41 -0.89
C LEU A 77 2.68 -27.19 -1.96
N SER A 78 2.23 -28.40 -1.62
CA SER A 78 1.26 -29.17 -2.40
C SER A 78 -0.17 -28.72 -2.09
N GLU A 79 -1.16 -29.26 -2.78
CA GLU A 79 -2.58 -29.04 -2.47
C GLU A 79 -2.89 -29.48 -1.03
N GLY A 80 -3.73 -28.71 -0.36
CA GLY A 80 -4.17 -28.92 1.02
C GLY A 80 -4.39 -27.61 1.75
N ASP A 81 -4.78 -27.72 3.03
CA ASP A 81 -4.91 -26.55 3.91
C ASP A 81 -3.54 -25.92 4.17
N LEU A 82 -3.51 -24.60 4.21
CA LEU A 82 -2.29 -23.89 4.53
C LEU A 82 -1.94 -24.05 5.99
N PRO A 83 -0.68 -24.36 6.34
CA PRO A 83 -0.22 -24.30 7.72
C PRO A 83 -0.38 -22.87 8.30
N ASP A 84 -0.71 -22.76 9.59
CA ASP A 84 -0.97 -21.49 10.28
C ASP A 84 0.20 -20.50 10.24
N TRP A 85 1.43 -21.01 10.07
CA TRP A 85 2.63 -20.18 9.97
C TRP A 85 2.86 -19.59 8.56
N VAL A 86 2.09 -19.98 7.55
CA VAL A 86 2.13 -19.37 6.22
C VAL A 86 1.39 -18.05 6.24
N GLN A 87 2.13 -16.97 6.08
CA GLN A 87 1.58 -15.62 6.18
C GLN A 87 0.93 -15.19 4.87
N VAL A 88 -0.39 -15.06 4.90
CA VAL A 88 -1.19 -14.53 3.79
C VAL A 88 -1.63 -13.12 4.15
N TRP A 89 -0.73 -12.17 3.92
CA TRP A 89 -0.96 -10.78 4.27
C TRP A 89 -2.02 -10.11 3.42
N GLN A 90 -2.85 -9.31 4.08
CA GLN A 90 -3.74 -8.35 3.45
C GLN A 90 -3.06 -6.97 3.37
N PRO A 91 -3.42 -6.13 2.40
CA PRO A 91 -2.96 -4.74 2.39
C PRO A 91 -3.25 -4.03 3.71
N THR A 92 -2.46 -3.00 4.02
CA THR A 92 -2.71 -2.13 5.18
C THR A 92 -4.10 -1.52 5.09
N GLU A 93 -4.78 -1.34 6.22
CA GLU A 93 -6.09 -0.70 6.30
C GLU A 93 -6.09 0.69 5.67
N GLU A 94 -7.15 1.05 4.95
CA GLU A 94 -7.28 2.40 4.36
C GLU A 94 -7.67 3.45 5.41
N LYS A 95 -8.39 3.04 6.47
CA LYS A 95 -8.74 3.85 7.61
C LYS A 95 -8.53 3.05 8.89
N ALA A 96 -7.92 3.65 9.90
CA ALA A 96 -7.64 3.01 11.18
C ALA A 96 -8.57 3.53 12.30
N ASP A 97 -9.04 2.61 13.14
CA ASP A 97 -9.56 2.98 14.46
C ASP A 97 -8.40 3.38 15.37
N ILE A 98 -7.32 2.57 15.34
CA ILE A 98 -6.12 2.81 16.15
C ILE A 98 -4.88 2.67 15.26
N LEU A 99 -3.99 3.66 15.34
CA LEU A 99 -2.61 3.58 14.84
C LEU A 99 -1.66 3.34 16.00
N PHE A 100 -1.04 2.17 16.04
CA PHE A 100 0.11 1.91 16.91
C PHE A 100 1.39 2.34 16.19
N LEU A 101 2.04 3.37 16.72
CA LEU A 101 3.26 3.93 16.15
C LEU A 101 4.47 3.53 16.99
N SER A 102 5.16 2.50 16.54
CA SER A 102 6.38 1.95 17.14
C SER A 102 7.64 2.59 16.54
N THR A 103 8.71 2.73 17.32
CA THR A 103 9.98 3.22 16.79
C THR A 103 10.78 2.11 16.13
N HIS A 104 11.00 0.99 16.80
CA HIS A 104 11.77 -0.14 16.31
C HIS A 104 10.91 -1.41 16.25
N PRO A 105 11.27 -2.38 15.43
CA PRO A 105 10.68 -3.73 15.50
C PRO A 105 10.99 -4.37 16.87
N ASP A 106 10.00 -4.70 17.66
CA ASP A 106 9.93 -5.23 19.02
C ASP A 106 9.35 -4.29 20.09
N ASP A 107 9.45 -2.98 19.89
CA ASP A 107 8.91 -2.01 20.86
C ASP A 107 7.40 -2.19 21.10
N GLU A 108 6.65 -2.59 20.06
CA GLU A 108 5.21 -2.82 20.13
C GLU A 108 4.85 -3.97 21.07
N LEU A 109 5.74 -4.94 21.22
CA LEU A 109 5.56 -6.07 22.12
C LEU A 109 5.97 -5.71 23.54
N ILE A 110 7.12 -5.05 23.68
CA ILE A 110 7.71 -4.73 24.98
C ILE A 110 6.91 -3.64 25.68
N PHE A 111 6.49 -2.59 24.95
CA PHE A 111 5.91 -1.38 25.55
C PHE A 111 4.43 -1.20 25.36
N PHE A 112 3.80 -1.94 24.43
CA PHE A 112 2.35 -1.88 24.21
C PHE A 112 1.64 -3.16 24.68
N GLY A 113 2.40 -4.17 25.08
CA GLY A 113 1.88 -5.41 25.67
C GLY A 113 0.82 -6.08 24.81
N GLY A 114 -0.30 -6.42 25.41
CA GLY A 114 -1.43 -7.11 24.77
C GLY A 114 -2.35 -6.21 23.94
N ALA A 115 -2.04 -4.94 23.73
CA ALA A 115 -2.94 -3.99 23.06
C ALA A 115 -3.27 -4.42 21.62
N ILE A 116 -2.27 -4.78 20.83
CA ILE A 116 -2.47 -5.11 19.40
C ILE A 116 -3.41 -6.31 19.22
N PRO A 117 -3.18 -7.51 19.82
CA PRO A 117 -4.10 -8.63 19.65
C PRO A 117 -5.48 -8.35 20.24
N THR A 118 -5.57 -7.59 21.33
CA THR A 118 -6.85 -7.21 21.92
C THR A 118 -7.70 -6.38 20.96
N TYR A 119 -7.13 -5.35 20.35
CA TYR A 119 -7.90 -4.49 19.46
C TYR A 119 -8.04 -5.06 18.04
N ALA A 120 -6.97 -5.59 17.45
CA ALA A 120 -7.00 -6.05 16.07
C ALA A 120 -7.77 -7.37 15.92
N VAL A 121 -7.69 -8.27 16.89
CA VAL A 121 -8.20 -9.64 16.75
C VAL A 121 -9.45 -9.86 17.59
N GLU A 122 -9.38 -9.63 18.92
CA GLU A 122 -10.54 -9.87 19.77
C GLU A 122 -11.67 -8.87 19.53
N GLN A 123 -11.33 -7.59 19.41
CA GLN A 123 -12.32 -6.53 19.17
C GLN A 123 -12.56 -6.24 17.67
N GLN A 124 -11.81 -6.90 16.77
CA GLN A 124 -11.93 -6.73 15.30
C GLN A 124 -11.88 -5.27 14.86
N ARG A 125 -11.04 -4.45 15.51
CA ARG A 125 -10.85 -3.06 15.14
C ARG A 125 -9.87 -2.94 13.97
N LYS A 126 -10.05 -1.91 13.17
CA LYS A 126 -9.10 -1.56 12.11
C LYS A 126 -7.82 -0.99 12.73
N VAL A 127 -6.83 -1.83 12.87
CA VAL A 127 -5.54 -1.49 13.47
C VAL A 127 -4.49 -1.35 12.40
N VAL A 128 -3.80 -0.21 12.39
CA VAL A 128 -2.57 -0.01 11.62
C VAL A 128 -1.39 -0.04 12.60
N VAL A 129 -0.40 -0.88 12.34
CA VAL A 129 0.87 -0.87 13.07
C VAL A 129 1.93 -0.26 12.17
N ALA A 130 2.58 0.82 12.64
CA ALA A 130 3.62 1.51 11.89
C ALA A 130 4.94 1.51 12.67
N TYR A 131 6.03 1.22 11.97
CA TYR A 131 7.38 1.22 12.51
C TYR A 131 8.19 2.34 11.87
N PHE A 132 8.82 3.19 12.69
CA PHE A 132 9.65 4.28 12.18
C PHE A 132 10.91 3.75 11.48
N THR A 133 11.56 2.74 12.05
CA THR A 133 12.70 2.08 11.45
C THR A 133 12.41 0.61 11.16
N ARG A 134 13.05 0.07 10.15
CA ARG A 134 13.10 -1.39 9.96
C ARG A 134 14.40 -2.00 10.48
N SER A 135 15.37 -1.17 10.89
CA SER A 135 16.75 -1.52 11.21
C SER A 135 17.46 -2.29 10.08
N ASN A 136 16.99 -3.47 9.74
CA ASN A 136 17.45 -4.28 8.62
C ASN A 136 16.37 -5.32 8.22
N THR A 137 16.58 -6.04 7.14
CA THR A 137 15.59 -7.01 6.62
C THR A 137 15.36 -8.20 7.53
N THR A 138 16.34 -8.61 8.34
CA THR A 138 16.15 -9.68 9.33
C THR A 138 15.16 -9.24 10.39
N ARG A 139 15.32 -8.04 10.95
CA ARG A 139 14.35 -7.48 11.92
C ARG A 139 12.99 -7.23 11.29
N SER A 140 12.92 -6.88 10.00
CA SER A 140 11.63 -6.80 9.30
C SER A 140 10.93 -8.16 9.22
N SER A 141 11.67 -9.25 8.98
CA SER A 141 11.08 -10.59 9.02
C SER A 141 10.64 -11.00 10.43
N GLU A 142 11.40 -10.63 11.44
CA GLU A 142 11.06 -10.90 12.84
C GLU A 142 9.77 -10.20 13.26
N LEU A 143 9.60 -8.91 12.92
CA LEU A 143 8.36 -8.18 13.21
C LEU A 143 7.15 -8.77 12.48
N LEU A 144 7.30 -9.22 11.23
CA LEU A 144 6.21 -9.86 10.50
C LEU A 144 5.80 -11.18 11.16
N ASN A 145 6.78 -11.96 11.63
CA ASN A 145 6.51 -13.20 12.38
C ASN A 145 5.79 -12.89 13.69
N GLY A 146 6.23 -11.88 14.44
CA GLY A 146 5.61 -11.46 15.70
C GLY A 146 4.16 -11.01 15.51
N LEU A 147 3.92 -10.10 14.56
CA LEU A 147 2.56 -9.62 14.25
C LEU A 147 1.64 -10.77 13.79
N TRP A 148 2.14 -11.66 12.94
CA TRP A 148 1.37 -12.81 12.48
C TRP A 148 0.99 -13.75 13.62
N HIS A 149 1.92 -13.99 14.55
CA HIS A 149 1.69 -14.79 15.75
C HIS A 149 0.59 -14.18 16.63
N MET A 150 0.60 -12.85 16.79
CA MET A 150 -0.44 -12.12 17.52
C MET A 150 -1.80 -12.07 16.79
N GLY A 151 -1.92 -12.71 15.63
CA GLY A 151 -3.17 -12.77 14.88
C GLY A 151 -3.40 -11.60 13.92
N VAL A 152 -2.47 -10.66 13.79
CA VAL A 152 -2.56 -9.57 12.82
C VAL A 152 -2.44 -10.11 11.39
N ARG A 153 -3.31 -9.68 10.50
CA ARG A 153 -3.36 -10.13 9.09
C ARG A 153 -3.18 -9.00 8.09
N THR A 154 -3.28 -7.75 8.52
CA THR A 154 -3.01 -6.56 7.71
C THR A 154 -1.52 -6.22 7.78
N TYR A 155 -0.93 -5.92 6.61
CA TYR A 155 0.51 -5.65 6.52
C TYR A 155 0.87 -4.35 7.23
N PRO A 156 1.93 -4.31 8.05
CA PRO A 156 2.33 -3.11 8.77
C PRO A 156 2.96 -2.07 7.83
N VAL A 157 2.95 -0.81 8.25
CA VAL A 157 3.72 0.25 7.60
C VAL A 157 5.14 0.26 8.15
N ILE A 158 6.12 0.02 7.28
CA ILE A 158 7.52 -0.06 7.70
C ILE A 158 8.29 1.13 7.12
N GLY A 159 8.60 2.10 7.98
CA GLY A 159 9.43 3.25 7.63
C GLY A 159 10.88 2.85 7.30
N ASN A 160 11.53 3.67 6.50
CA ASN A 160 12.91 3.42 6.07
C ASN A 160 13.92 4.41 6.71
N PHE A 161 13.67 4.80 7.94
CA PHE A 161 14.59 5.66 8.67
C PHE A 161 15.72 4.85 9.32
N LYS A 162 16.85 5.54 9.52
CA LYS A 162 18.02 4.92 10.14
C LYS A 162 17.78 4.71 11.64
N ASP A 163 17.93 3.47 12.08
CA ASP A 163 18.07 3.17 13.50
C ASP A 163 19.38 3.76 14.06
N SER A 164 19.31 4.53 15.13
CA SER A 164 20.48 5.21 15.68
C SER A 164 20.38 5.50 17.17
N TYR A 165 21.44 5.21 17.90
CA TYR A 165 21.63 5.67 19.27
C TYR A 165 22.09 7.14 19.29
N ALA A 166 21.16 8.05 19.48
CA ALA A 166 21.44 9.48 19.53
C ALA A 166 21.71 9.93 20.97
N LYS A 167 22.61 10.91 21.15
CA LYS A 167 22.96 11.46 22.47
C LYS A 167 21.90 12.39 23.07
N ASN A 168 21.03 12.95 22.25
CA ASN A 168 19.94 13.84 22.65
C ASN A 168 18.87 13.92 21.56
N LEU A 169 17.71 14.52 21.84
CA LEU A 169 16.58 14.65 20.94
C LEU A 169 16.95 15.34 19.61
N LYS A 170 17.71 16.43 19.66
CA LYS A 170 18.18 17.16 18.46
C LYS A 170 19.03 16.26 17.55
N ALA A 171 19.88 15.42 18.14
CA ALA A 171 20.71 14.48 17.39
C ALA A 171 19.85 13.31 16.80
N ALA A 172 18.79 12.88 17.48
CA ALA A 172 17.85 11.91 16.96
C ALA A 172 17.16 12.43 15.70
N TYR A 173 16.58 13.63 15.75
CA TYR A 173 16.02 14.28 14.56
C TYR A 173 17.04 14.43 13.42
N LYS A 174 18.26 14.88 13.75
CA LYS A 174 19.32 15.02 12.74
C LYS A 174 19.65 13.69 12.06
N SER A 175 19.72 12.59 12.81
CA SER A 175 20.00 11.24 12.25
C SER A 175 18.90 10.74 11.34
N ALA A 176 17.66 11.17 11.59
CA ALA A 176 16.48 10.86 10.78
C ALA A 176 16.29 11.79 9.56
N GLY A 177 17.24 12.68 9.30
CA GLY A 177 17.15 13.64 8.18
C GLY A 177 16.51 14.98 8.52
N GLY A 178 16.22 15.25 9.80
CA GLY A 178 15.66 16.51 10.33
C GLY A 178 14.21 16.39 10.77
N LYS A 179 13.77 17.37 11.58
CA LYS A 179 12.41 17.40 12.14
C LYS A 179 11.33 17.44 11.04
N GLY A 180 11.58 18.20 9.97
CA GLY A 180 10.64 18.29 8.85
C GLY A 180 10.36 16.92 8.20
N LYS A 181 11.40 16.12 7.95
CA LYS A 181 11.23 14.79 7.34
C LYS A 181 10.51 13.79 8.26
N VAL A 182 10.77 13.85 9.56
CA VAL A 182 10.06 13.00 10.54
C VAL A 182 8.59 13.42 10.62
N ASN A 183 8.32 14.73 10.71
CA ASN A 183 6.95 15.25 10.75
C ASN A 183 6.19 14.94 9.46
N GLU A 184 6.82 15.10 8.30
CA GLU A 184 6.22 14.77 6.99
C GLU A 184 5.74 13.32 6.95
N TRP A 185 6.54 12.37 7.44
CA TRP A 185 6.17 10.96 7.49
C TRP A 185 4.99 10.70 8.45
N ILE A 186 5.01 11.27 9.67
CA ILE A 186 3.95 11.07 10.66
C ILE A 186 2.65 11.77 10.21
N VAL A 187 2.73 13.00 9.70
CA VAL A 187 1.56 13.70 9.11
C VAL A 187 0.98 12.87 7.95
N GLY A 188 1.86 12.30 7.12
CA GLY A 188 1.46 11.38 6.06
C GLY A 188 0.65 10.19 6.60
N LEU A 189 1.13 9.52 7.66
CA LEU A 189 0.40 8.42 8.31
C LEU A 189 -0.97 8.87 8.83
N TYR A 190 -1.04 10.02 9.52
CA TYR A 190 -2.29 10.52 10.08
C TYR A 190 -3.32 10.85 9.00
N ARG A 191 -2.90 11.43 7.89
CA ARG A 191 -3.79 11.78 6.78
C ARG A 191 -4.19 10.57 5.94
N GLN A 192 -3.26 9.67 5.68
CA GLN A 192 -3.51 8.49 4.84
C GLN A 192 -4.43 7.50 5.56
N TYR A 193 -4.12 7.16 6.80
CA TYR A 193 -4.85 6.13 7.54
C TYR A 193 -5.94 6.69 8.45
N LYS A 194 -6.05 7.98 8.58
CA LYS A 194 -7.12 8.69 9.31
C LYS A 194 -7.44 8.06 10.68
N PRO A 195 -6.42 7.80 11.54
CA PRO A 195 -6.64 7.13 12.82
C PRO A 195 -7.49 8.00 13.75
N GLU A 196 -8.49 7.38 14.37
CA GLU A 196 -9.24 8.03 15.44
C GLU A 196 -8.35 8.20 16.68
N VAL A 197 -7.59 7.16 16.99
CA VAL A 197 -6.68 7.10 18.12
C VAL A 197 -5.26 6.78 17.65
N VAL A 198 -4.27 7.43 18.26
CA VAL A 198 -2.86 7.09 18.09
C VAL A 198 -2.29 6.65 19.44
N VAL A 199 -1.55 5.56 19.44
CA VAL A 199 -0.82 5.03 20.61
C VAL A 199 0.66 4.96 20.26
N THR A 200 1.52 5.53 21.10
CA THR A 200 2.96 5.54 20.87
C THR A 200 3.76 5.59 22.17
N GLN A 201 5.03 5.82 22.09
CA GLN A 201 6.03 5.64 23.13
C GLN A 201 6.08 6.76 24.17
N ASP A 202 6.83 6.51 25.26
CA ASP A 202 7.05 7.44 26.35
C ASP A 202 7.84 8.68 25.92
N THR A 203 7.44 9.83 26.41
CA THR A 203 8.17 11.11 26.25
C THR A 203 9.59 11.08 26.82
N ASN A 204 9.85 10.19 27.80
CA ASN A 204 11.18 9.94 28.35
C ASN A 204 11.95 8.85 27.59
N GLY A 205 11.31 8.21 26.60
CA GLY A 205 11.89 7.18 25.72
C GLY A 205 12.16 5.88 26.45
N GLU A 206 11.26 5.47 27.33
CA GLU A 206 11.31 4.30 28.19
C GLU A 206 12.63 4.22 29.00
N TYR A 207 13.64 3.57 28.44
CA TYR A 207 14.98 3.53 29.02
C TYR A 207 15.89 4.70 28.62
N GLY A 208 15.30 5.79 28.13
CA GLY A 208 16.00 7.01 27.71
C GLY A 208 16.45 7.00 26.24
N HIS A 209 15.87 6.12 25.41
CA HIS A 209 16.18 6.04 23.98
C HIS A 209 15.71 7.29 23.24
N LYS A 210 16.62 7.97 22.54
CA LYS A 210 16.32 9.28 21.96
C LYS A 210 15.46 9.25 20.71
N GLN A 211 15.39 8.12 20.01
CA GLN A 211 14.44 7.96 18.92
C GLN A 211 13.02 7.73 19.44
N HIS A 212 12.81 7.02 20.57
CA HIS A 212 11.51 6.93 21.22
C HIS A 212 11.00 8.30 21.65
N MET A 213 11.87 9.09 22.34
CA MET A 213 11.55 10.48 22.70
C MET A 213 11.19 11.33 21.48
N MET A 214 11.89 11.12 20.36
CA MET A 214 11.64 11.83 19.11
C MET A 214 10.28 11.46 18.51
N ILE A 215 9.91 10.19 18.53
CA ILE A 215 8.61 9.74 18.00
C ILE A 215 7.49 10.26 18.89
N ALA A 216 7.61 10.19 20.21
CA ALA A 216 6.65 10.78 21.14
C ALA A 216 6.49 12.31 20.95
N ASP A 217 7.60 13.07 20.78
CA ASP A 217 7.56 14.51 20.48
C ASP A 217 6.91 14.79 19.12
N ALA A 218 7.28 14.05 18.10
CA ALA A 218 6.75 14.23 16.75
C ALA A 218 5.26 13.85 16.66
N ALA A 219 4.85 12.75 17.30
CA ALA A 219 3.45 12.32 17.32
C ALA A 219 2.53 13.42 17.89
N GLN A 220 2.94 14.06 18.98
CA GLN A 220 2.20 15.17 19.58
C GLN A 220 2.14 16.39 18.65
N ASN A 221 3.28 16.81 18.11
CA ASN A 221 3.37 17.98 17.22
C ASN A 221 2.59 17.78 15.92
N CYS A 222 2.56 16.56 15.38
CA CYS A 222 1.95 16.24 14.10
C CYS A 222 0.41 16.23 14.12
N ILE A 223 -0.23 16.20 15.29
CA ILE A 223 -1.71 16.30 15.37
C ILE A 223 -2.18 17.64 14.78
N ALA A 224 -1.61 18.76 15.22
CA ALA A 224 -1.99 20.07 14.70
C ALA A 224 -1.54 20.25 13.24
N LEU A 225 -0.37 19.71 12.87
CA LEU A 225 0.13 19.77 11.50
C LEU A 225 -0.74 18.97 10.52
N ALA A 226 -1.24 17.80 10.92
CA ALA A 226 -2.12 16.98 10.09
C ALA A 226 -3.50 17.62 9.86
N ALA A 227 -3.97 18.41 10.81
CA ALA A 227 -5.24 19.14 10.70
C ALA A 227 -5.12 20.46 9.92
N ASN A 228 -3.91 20.94 9.65
CA ASN A 228 -3.66 22.19 8.94
C ASN A 228 -3.40 21.94 7.46
N GLU A 229 -4.23 22.49 6.58
CA GLU A 229 -4.14 22.30 5.12
C GLU A 229 -2.87 22.93 4.48
N ASP A 230 -2.32 23.96 5.10
CA ASP A 230 -1.13 24.68 4.62
C ASP A 230 0.18 23.93 4.91
N GLU A 231 0.14 22.95 5.81
CA GLU A 231 1.31 22.17 6.19
C GLU A 231 1.38 20.86 5.39
N PHE A 232 2.57 20.52 4.89
CA PHE A 232 2.80 19.29 4.12
C PHE A 232 1.77 19.10 3.00
N THR A 233 1.62 20.11 2.16
CA THR A 233 0.59 20.23 1.12
C THR A 233 0.48 19.02 0.19
N ALA A 234 1.57 18.29 -0.07
CA ALA A 234 1.54 17.06 -0.86
C ALA A 234 0.61 16.01 -0.24
N SER A 235 0.69 15.78 1.07
CA SER A 235 -0.21 14.84 1.76
C SER A 235 -1.62 15.41 1.94
N THR A 236 -1.77 16.75 2.05
CA THR A 236 -3.09 17.40 2.02
C THR A 236 -3.81 17.14 0.70
N ILE A 237 -3.08 17.32 -0.40
CA ILE A 237 -3.61 17.09 -1.75
C ILE A 237 -4.02 15.63 -1.94
N ALA A 238 -3.25 14.69 -1.43
CA ALA A 238 -3.49 13.26 -1.63
C ALA A 238 -4.61 12.69 -0.76
N TYR A 239 -4.70 13.11 0.51
CA TYR A 239 -5.57 12.47 1.50
C TYR A 239 -6.52 13.43 2.22
N GLY A 240 -6.40 14.74 1.99
CA GLY A 240 -7.03 15.77 2.80
C GLY A 240 -6.33 15.94 4.16
N THR A 241 -6.92 16.81 5.00
CA THR A 241 -6.51 16.98 6.39
C THR A 241 -7.14 15.91 7.28
N TRP A 242 -6.51 15.65 8.43
CA TRP A 242 -7.09 14.76 9.43
C TRP A 242 -6.86 15.27 10.83
N GLN A 243 -7.90 15.22 11.66
CA GLN A 243 -7.85 15.51 13.09
C GLN A 243 -7.87 14.19 13.87
N VAL A 244 -6.71 13.77 14.39
CA VAL A 244 -6.63 12.69 15.38
C VAL A 244 -7.46 13.08 16.60
N LYS A 245 -8.32 12.19 17.09
CA LYS A 245 -9.21 12.51 18.22
C LYS A 245 -8.54 12.29 19.56
N LYS A 246 -7.71 11.26 19.70
CA LYS A 246 -6.99 10.94 20.95
C LYS A 246 -5.56 10.50 20.66
N LEU A 247 -4.63 10.91 21.52
CA LEU A 247 -3.26 10.42 21.53
C LEU A 247 -2.93 9.89 22.92
N TYR A 248 -2.53 8.63 22.97
CA TYR A 248 -1.98 8.02 24.17
C TYR A 248 -0.48 7.83 24.03
N LEU A 249 0.23 8.15 25.11
CA LEU A 249 1.65 7.87 25.24
C LEU A 249 1.88 6.88 26.36
N HIS A 250 2.77 5.93 26.11
CA HIS A 250 3.20 4.98 27.13
C HIS A 250 3.77 5.74 28.35
N LEU A 251 3.37 5.36 29.55
CA LEU A 251 3.77 5.93 30.85
C LEU A 251 3.51 7.44 31.01
N TYR A 252 2.72 8.07 30.16
CA TYR A 252 2.40 9.49 30.29
C TYR A 252 1.59 9.73 31.59
N PRO A 253 1.91 10.80 32.38
CA PRO A 253 1.38 10.90 33.74
C PRO A 253 -0.06 11.40 33.83
N GLU A 254 -0.62 11.97 32.75
CA GLU A 254 -1.95 12.58 32.79
C GLU A 254 -3.03 11.61 32.28
N ASN A 255 -4.18 11.63 32.95
CA ASN A 255 -5.35 10.81 32.64
C ASN A 255 -4.98 9.36 32.25
N GLN A 256 -4.30 8.67 33.17
CA GLN A 256 -3.77 7.32 32.92
C GLN A 256 -4.86 6.27 32.86
N ILE A 257 -4.68 5.36 31.92
CA ILE A 257 -5.33 4.06 31.81
C ILE A 257 -4.33 3.00 32.24
N THR A 258 -4.82 1.97 32.95
CA THR A 258 -4.05 0.75 33.24
C THR A 258 -4.86 -0.44 32.74
N PHE A 259 -4.36 -1.08 31.69
CA PHE A 259 -5.01 -2.22 31.08
C PHE A 259 -4.77 -3.53 31.84
N ASP A 260 -5.64 -4.49 31.62
CA ASP A 260 -5.47 -5.87 32.05
C ASP A 260 -5.25 -6.76 30.81
N TRP A 261 -3.99 -7.06 30.51
CA TRP A 261 -3.64 -7.93 29.40
C TRP A 261 -3.72 -9.44 29.72
N THR A 262 -4.18 -9.81 30.93
CA THR A 262 -4.38 -11.21 31.36
C THR A 262 -5.78 -11.73 31.06
N VAL A 263 -6.65 -10.91 30.47
CA VAL A 263 -7.99 -11.33 30.05
C VAL A 263 -7.86 -12.30 28.86
N PRO A 264 -8.42 -13.53 28.94
CA PRO A 264 -8.37 -14.49 27.85
C PRO A 264 -9.12 -13.98 26.61
N LEU A 265 -8.45 -14.03 25.46
CA LEU A 265 -9.01 -13.63 24.16
C LEU A 265 -9.67 -14.87 23.50
N LYS A 266 -10.99 -14.81 23.29
CA LYS A 266 -11.75 -15.92 22.70
C LYS A 266 -11.33 -16.23 21.28
N SER A 267 -11.06 -15.18 20.49
CA SER A 267 -10.57 -15.26 19.11
C SER A 267 -9.17 -15.85 18.99
N MET A 268 -8.44 -15.96 20.12
CA MET A 268 -7.08 -16.53 20.21
C MET A 268 -7.05 -17.80 21.06
N ASN A 269 -8.14 -18.59 21.03
CA ASN A 269 -8.29 -19.86 21.75
C ASN A 269 -8.07 -19.75 23.26
N GLY A 270 -8.32 -18.58 23.85
CA GLY A 270 -8.16 -18.32 25.27
C GLY A 270 -6.76 -17.89 25.70
N ALA A 271 -5.82 -17.71 24.78
CA ALA A 271 -4.54 -17.06 25.08
C ALA A 271 -4.78 -15.61 25.50
N THR A 272 -4.00 -15.11 26.42
CA THR A 272 -4.08 -13.72 26.88
C THR A 272 -3.23 -12.80 26.02
N GLY A 273 -3.54 -11.51 26.01
CA GLY A 273 -2.77 -10.53 25.24
C GLY A 273 -1.29 -10.50 25.63
N ILE A 274 -0.99 -10.69 26.94
CA ILE A 274 0.40 -10.70 27.40
C ILE A 274 1.15 -11.97 26.99
N GLU A 275 0.52 -13.14 27.06
CA GLU A 275 1.11 -14.40 26.58
C GLU A 275 1.46 -14.31 25.10
N LEU A 276 0.54 -13.79 24.28
CA LEU A 276 0.79 -13.59 22.83
C LEU A 276 1.95 -12.65 22.57
N ALA A 277 2.07 -11.56 23.33
CA ALA A 277 3.19 -10.64 23.20
C ALA A 277 4.52 -11.26 23.63
N GLU A 278 4.55 -12.03 24.72
CA GLU A 278 5.73 -12.76 25.19
C GLU A 278 6.18 -13.81 24.16
N GLU A 279 5.26 -14.60 23.63
CA GLU A 279 5.55 -15.60 22.60
C GLU A 279 6.03 -14.93 21.31
N ALA A 280 5.37 -13.84 20.85
CA ALA A 280 5.78 -13.06 19.68
C ALA A 280 7.19 -12.48 19.85
N TYR A 281 7.54 -12.01 21.05
CA TYR A 281 8.88 -11.49 21.32
C TYR A 281 9.96 -12.58 21.17
N THR A 282 9.65 -13.85 21.44
CA THR A 282 10.60 -14.95 21.19
C THR A 282 10.98 -15.12 19.72
N LEU A 283 10.17 -14.58 18.79
CA LEU A 283 10.43 -14.60 17.36
C LEU A 283 11.43 -13.51 16.92
N HIS A 284 11.69 -12.51 17.77
CA HIS A 284 12.71 -11.50 17.58
C HIS A 284 14.11 -12.01 17.98
N LYS A 285 14.61 -13.00 17.26
CA LYS A 285 15.87 -13.72 17.56
C LYS A 285 17.08 -12.80 17.67
N THR A 286 17.12 -11.71 16.88
CA THR A 286 18.21 -10.75 16.94
C THR A 286 18.22 -9.93 18.23
N GLN A 287 17.10 -9.94 18.99
CA GLN A 287 16.92 -9.18 20.23
C GLN A 287 17.06 -10.05 21.48
N ALA A 288 17.24 -11.36 21.36
CA ALA A 288 17.33 -12.30 22.48
C ALA A 288 18.42 -11.94 23.52
N SER A 289 19.45 -11.18 23.12
CA SER A 289 20.54 -10.74 24.01
C SER A 289 20.39 -9.31 24.52
N SER A 290 19.28 -8.62 24.23
CA SER A 290 19.08 -7.20 24.58
C SER A 290 18.92 -6.97 26.11
N GLY A 291 18.54 -8.01 26.85
CA GLY A 291 18.18 -7.93 28.27
C GLY A 291 16.80 -7.32 28.50
N MET A 292 16.03 -7.08 27.44
CA MET A 292 14.62 -6.67 27.50
C MET A 292 13.72 -7.89 27.54
N SER A 293 12.55 -7.72 28.10
CA SER A 293 11.49 -8.73 28.13
C SER A 293 10.13 -8.05 28.10
N VAL A 294 9.13 -8.76 27.62
CA VAL A 294 7.74 -8.35 27.74
C VAL A 294 7.31 -8.66 29.19
N THR A 295 6.93 -7.65 29.95
CA THR A 295 6.49 -7.85 31.33
C THR A 295 5.32 -6.94 31.66
N GLU A 296 4.26 -7.52 32.21
CA GLU A 296 3.04 -6.79 32.56
C GLU A 296 3.25 -5.87 33.75
N THR A 297 3.80 -6.38 34.82
CA THR A 297 3.85 -5.68 36.11
C THR A 297 5.24 -5.57 36.70
N GLY A 298 5.41 -4.63 37.63
CA GLY A 298 6.58 -4.56 38.53
C GLY A 298 7.82 -4.01 37.90
N THR A 299 7.74 -3.52 36.67
CA THR A 299 8.84 -2.82 35.99
C THR A 299 8.54 -1.34 35.86
N LYS A 300 9.59 -0.53 35.70
CA LYS A 300 9.44 0.90 35.39
C LYS A 300 8.94 1.16 33.96
N TYR A 301 8.76 0.10 33.16
CA TYR A 301 8.25 0.14 31.79
C TYR A 301 6.95 -0.66 31.66
N ASP A 302 6.07 -0.54 32.65
CA ASP A 302 4.81 -1.27 32.71
C ASP A 302 3.98 -1.05 31.44
N ASN A 303 3.90 -2.06 30.61
CA ASN A 303 3.26 -2.04 29.29
C ASN A 303 1.72 -1.97 29.34
N ARG A 304 1.13 -1.89 30.54
CA ARG A 304 -0.30 -1.67 30.75
C ARG A 304 -0.66 -0.20 30.87
N VAL A 305 0.31 0.68 31.17
CA VAL A 305 0.07 2.06 31.57
C VAL A 305 0.24 3.02 30.41
N PHE A 306 -0.84 3.70 30.07
CA PHE A 306 -0.85 4.75 29.05
C PHE A 306 -1.55 5.99 29.59
N GLY A 307 -1.08 7.17 29.20
CA GLY A 307 -1.75 8.41 29.55
C GLY A 307 -2.27 9.15 28.31
N LEU A 308 -3.40 9.83 28.48
CA LEU A 308 -4.04 10.60 27.42
C LEU A 308 -3.35 11.97 27.28
N ALA A 309 -2.48 12.09 26.28
CA ALA A 309 -1.71 13.32 26.02
C ALA A 309 -2.49 14.35 25.19
N PHE A 310 -3.50 13.92 24.45
CA PHE A 310 -4.35 14.80 23.63
C PHE A 310 -5.73 14.19 23.45
N THR A 311 -6.77 15.04 23.49
CA THR A 311 -8.14 14.64 23.15
C THR A 311 -8.96 15.79 22.58
N THR A 312 -9.85 15.49 21.64
CA THR A 312 -10.91 16.38 21.16
C THR A 312 -12.32 15.89 21.57
N VAL A 313 -12.38 14.74 22.23
CA VAL A 313 -13.64 14.07 22.61
C VAL A 313 -13.86 13.97 24.13
N GLY A 314 -13.00 14.63 24.90
CA GLY A 314 -13.06 14.63 26.37
C GLY A 314 -12.12 13.60 27.01
N GLU A 315 -11.95 13.71 28.32
CA GLU A 315 -11.13 12.81 29.12
C GLU A 315 -11.84 11.46 29.31
N ASP A 316 -11.05 10.42 29.51
CA ASP A 316 -11.56 9.09 29.81
C ASP A 316 -12.10 9.03 31.24
N VAL A 317 -13.29 8.45 31.39
CA VAL A 317 -13.96 8.27 32.67
C VAL A 317 -13.78 6.85 33.19
N ARG A 318 -14.00 5.85 32.33
CA ARG A 318 -13.86 4.43 32.69
C ARG A 318 -12.39 4.00 32.72
N LYS A 319 -11.59 4.52 31.78
CA LYS A 319 -10.15 4.28 31.71
C LYS A 319 -9.79 2.81 31.49
N ASP A 320 -10.56 2.14 30.65
CA ASP A 320 -10.39 0.73 30.31
C ASP A 320 -10.27 0.47 28.79
N ASP A 321 -10.40 1.54 27.96
CA ASP A 321 -10.45 1.43 26.51
C ASP A 321 -9.86 2.68 25.83
N PHE A 322 -8.95 2.47 24.86
CA PHE A 322 -8.45 3.57 24.01
C PHE A 322 -9.55 4.25 23.19
N LEU A 323 -10.62 3.53 22.86
CA LEU A 323 -11.72 4.01 22.02
C LEU A 323 -12.86 4.63 22.83
N GLU A 324 -12.72 4.77 24.15
CA GLU A 324 -13.71 5.49 24.97
C GLU A 324 -14.00 6.87 24.37
N ASN A 325 -15.27 7.25 24.26
CA ASN A 325 -15.77 8.50 23.66
C ASN A 325 -15.53 8.66 22.14
N ILE A 326 -15.13 7.62 21.41
CA ILE A 326 -14.90 7.71 19.95
C ILE A 326 -16.18 7.44 19.16
N TYR A 327 -16.88 6.35 19.44
CA TYR A 327 -18.03 5.90 18.65
C TYR A 327 -19.38 6.15 19.32
N ASP A 328 -19.41 6.31 20.63
CA ASP A 328 -20.60 6.46 21.42
C ASP A 328 -20.64 7.80 22.14
N ALA A 329 -21.82 8.17 22.69
CA ALA A 329 -21.88 9.31 23.61
C ALA A 329 -20.91 9.08 24.77
N PRO A 330 -20.27 10.14 25.35
CA PRO A 330 -19.32 9.98 26.44
C PRO A 330 -19.84 9.06 27.54
N GLY A 331 -19.13 7.98 27.85
CA GLY A 331 -19.48 6.98 28.87
C GLY A 331 -20.47 5.89 28.46
N SER A 332 -20.86 5.78 27.19
CA SER A 332 -21.84 4.78 26.72
C SER A 332 -21.22 3.53 26.07
N TYR A 333 -19.91 3.51 25.86
CA TYR A 333 -19.25 2.36 25.25
C TYR A 333 -19.23 1.15 26.22
N ASP A 334 -19.86 0.07 25.81
CA ASP A 334 -19.87 -1.21 26.55
C ASP A 334 -19.08 -2.25 25.74
N ALA A 335 -17.86 -2.57 26.19
CA ALA A 335 -17.00 -3.58 25.56
C ALA A 335 -17.64 -4.98 25.54
N ALA A 336 -18.53 -5.28 26.49
CA ALA A 336 -19.22 -6.57 26.57
C ALA A 336 -20.43 -6.68 25.62
N ALA A 337 -21.00 -5.56 25.20
CA ALA A 337 -22.17 -5.53 24.30
C ALA A 337 -21.79 -5.69 22.82
N ASN A 338 -20.52 -5.51 22.46
CA ASN A 338 -20.01 -5.63 21.09
C ASN A 338 -19.65 -7.06 20.66
N ASN A 339 -20.13 -8.10 21.37
CA ASN A 339 -20.21 -9.45 20.84
C ASN A 339 -21.28 -9.55 19.75
N VAL A 340 -21.15 -8.77 18.69
CA VAL A 340 -21.93 -8.99 17.48
C VAL A 340 -21.28 -10.17 16.78
N GLU A 341 -22.04 -11.27 16.62
CA GLU A 341 -21.67 -12.31 15.63
C GLU A 341 -21.20 -11.61 14.37
N ALA A 342 -20.02 -11.99 13.89
CA ALA A 342 -19.44 -11.42 12.70
C ALA A 342 -20.44 -11.47 11.54
N THR A 343 -21.17 -10.40 11.35
CA THR A 343 -21.76 -10.14 10.05
C THR A 343 -20.56 -10.02 9.12
N PRO A 344 -20.50 -10.78 8.00
CA PRO A 344 -19.40 -10.62 7.06
C PRO A 344 -19.27 -9.12 6.80
N ALA A 345 -18.04 -8.61 6.97
CA ALA A 345 -17.76 -7.19 6.81
C ALA A 345 -18.45 -6.73 5.54
N PRO A 346 -19.25 -5.66 5.58
CA PRO A 346 -19.81 -5.12 4.36
C PRO A 346 -18.60 -4.90 3.46
N THR A 347 -18.62 -5.45 2.27
CA THR A 347 -17.65 -5.12 1.23
C THR A 347 -17.67 -3.60 1.19
N GLU A 348 -16.60 -2.94 1.63
CA GLU A 348 -16.62 -1.47 1.73
C GLU A 348 -16.97 -0.95 0.37
N VAL A 349 -18.12 -0.31 0.32
CA VAL A 349 -18.57 0.38 -0.89
C VAL A 349 -17.53 1.47 -1.12
N PRO A 350 -16.76 1.44 -2.23
CA PRO A 350 -15.73 2.44 -2.47
C PRO A 350 -16.28 3.84 -2.23
N ALA A 351 -15.50 4.72 -1.62
CA ALA A 351 -15.97 6.06 -1.22
C ALA A 351 -16.66 6.81 -2.37
N TYR A 352 -16.21 6.61 -3.61
CA TYR A 352 -16.85 7.19 -4.79
C TYR A 352 -18.28 6.71 -5.03
N MET A 353 -18.67 5.55 -4.49
CA MET A 353 -20.05 5.03 -4.65
C MET A 353 -21.09 5.92 -3.94
N ALA A 354 -20.69 6.68 -2.91
CA ALA A 354 -21.58 7.66 -2.27
C ALA A 354 -21.98 8.79 -3.23
N HIS A 355 -21.18 9.01 -4.26
CA HIS A 355 -21.39 10.04 -5.30
C HIS A 355 -21.85 9.43 -6.64
N MET A 356 -22.13 8.13 -6.69
CA MET A 356 -22.60 7.50 -7.93
C MET A 356 -24.11 7.68 -8.11
N PRO A 357 -24.57 8.03 -9.31
CA PRO A 357 -25.98 7.98 -9.63
C PRO A 357 -26.52 6.55 -9.70
N ALA A 358 -27.83 6.36 -9.73
CA ALA A 358 -28.41 5.06 -10.02
C ALA A 358 -28.05 4.62 -11.44
N LEU A 359 -27.55 3.40 -11.59
CA LEU A 359 -27.08 2.85 -12.86
C LEU A 359 -27.99 1.69 -13.30
N ASN A 360 -28.11 1.51 -14.62
CA ASN A 360 -28.78 0.36 -15.21
C ASN A 360 -27.95 -0.94 -15.09
N ALA A 361 -28.49 -2.05 -15.57
CA ALA A 361 -27.83 -3.36 -15.48
C ALA A 361 -26.48 -3.44 -16.23
N LYS A 362 -26.21 -2.55 -17.20
CA LYS A 362 -24.92 -2.44 -17.88
C LYS A 362 -23.92 -1.55 -17.13
N GLY A 363 -24.32 -0.87 -16.08
CA GLY A 363 -23.47 0.03 -15.29
C GLY A 363 -23.39 1.46 -15.83
N PHE A 364 -24.37 1.90 -16.63
CA PHE A 364 -24.49 3.24 -17.23
C PHE A 364 -25.80 3.92 -16.86
N LEU A 365 -25.99 5.17 -17.30
CA LEU A 365 -27.27 5.86 -17.17
C LEU A 365 -28.25 5.39 -18.26
N ASP A 366 -29.56 5.45 -17.96
CA ASP A 366 -30.59 5.24 -18.99
C ASP A 366 -30.74 6.46 -19.91
N GLU A 367 -30.50 7.66 -19.36
CA GLU A 367 -30.55 8.93 -20.13
C GLU A 367 -29.63 10.00 -19.51
N GLY A 368 -29.20 10.94 -20.33
CA GLY A 368 -28.43 12.11 -19.91
C GLY A 368 -26.98 11.83 -19.56
N GLU A 369 -26.42 12.73 -18.78
CA GLU A 369 -25.05 12.69 -18.27
C GLU A 369 -25.02 13.07 -16.78
N TYR A 370 -24.10 12.46 -16.04
CA TYR A 370 -23.83 12.80 -14.65
C TYR A 370 -22.36 13.21 -14.49
N ILE A 371 -22.12 14.30 -13.81
CA ILE A 371 -20.78 14.81 -13.52
C ILE A 371 -20.67 15.12 -12.04
N TYR A 372 -19.68 14.55 -11.39
CA TYR A 372 -19.24 14.92 -10.05
C TYR A 372 -17.76 15.34 -10.12
N SER A 373 -17.41 16.43 -9.45
CA SER A 373 -16.03 16.93 -9.43
C SER A 373 -15.74 17.56 -8.08
N SER A 374 -14.76 17.02 -7.37
CA SER A 374 -14.29 17.51 -6.07
C SER A 374 -12.76 17.46 -6.01
N GLU A 375 -12.13 18.62 -6.10
CA GLU A 375 -10.68 18.76 -5.88
C GLU A 375 -10.28 18.37 -4.45
N ASP A 376 -11.11 18.72 -3.47
CA ASP A 376 -10.85 18.46 -2.06
C ASP A 376 -10.83 16.95 -1.78
N GLU A 377 -11.80 16.21 -2.33
CA GLU A 377 -11.86 14.77 -2.22
C GLU A 377 -10.89 14.05 -3.18
N GLY A 378 -10.35 14.77 -4.16
CA GLY A 378 -9.54 14.17 -5.21
C GLY A 378 -10.34 13.15 -6.04
N LEU A 379 -11.61 13.44 -6.31
CA LEU A 379 -12.54 12.56 -6.97
C LEU A 379 -13.27 13.24 -8.11
N TRP A 380 -13.26 12.62 -9.27
CA TRP A 380 -14.00 13.06 -10.46
C TRP A 380 -14.73 11.87 -11.05
N ILE A 381 -16.03 12.04 -11.30
CA ILE A 381 -16.87 11.00 -11.88
C ILE A 381 -17.62 11.58 -13.07
N TYR A 382 -17.59 10.87 -14.17
CA TYR A 382 -18.45 11.09 -15.32
C TYR A 382 -19.22 9.81 -15.63
N VAL A 383 -20.51 9.90 -15.86
CA VAL A 383 -21.33 8.77 -16.32
C VAL A 383 -22.28 9.26 -17.39
N SER A 384 -22.37 8.51 -18.48
CA SER A 384 -23.34 8.70 -19.56
C SER A 384 -24.10 7.41 -19.84
N GLN A 385 -24.80 7.34 -20.96
CA GLN A 385 -25.47 6.12 -21.42
C GLN A 385 -24.51 5.04 -21.89
N THR A 386 -23.28 5.39 -22.24
CA THR A 386 -22.32 4.48 -22.89
C THR A 386 -20.93 4.52 -22.27
N SER A 387 -20.64 5.50 -21.42
CA SER A 387 -19.31 5.69 -20.84
C SER A 387 -19.40 6.01 -19.35
N LYS A 388 -18.46 5.48 -18.57
CA LYS A 388 -18.25 5.83 -17.16
C LYS A 388 -16.77 6.00 -16.90
N VAL A 389 -16.40 7.12 -16.29
CA VAL A 389 -15.04 7.46 -15.91
C VAL A 389 -15.03 7.81 -14.43
N ILE A 390 -14.13 7.19 -13.67
CA ILE A 390 -13.90 7.50 -12.26
C ILE A 390 -12.41 7.80 -12.12
N ILE A 391 -12.07 8.99 -11.66
CA ILE A 391 -10.67 9.38 -11.42
C ILE A 391 -10.51 9.64 -9.94
N GLN A 392 -9.53 9.01 -9.33
CA GLN A 392 -9.18 9.18 -7.93
C GLN A 392 -7.74 9.64 -7.80
N ARG A 393 -7.50 10.68 -7.01
CA ARG A 393 -6.16 11.09 -6.63
C ARG A 393 -5.70 10.21 -5.48
N LYS A 394 -4.56 9.56 -5.66
CA LYS A 394 -3.92 8.67 -4.68
C LYS A 394 -2.59 9.28 -4.24
N TYR A 395 -2.18 8.94 -3.03
CA TYR A 395 -0.90 9.37 -2.49
C TYR A 395 -0.26 8.25 -1.67
N ASP A 396 1.03 8.02 -1.84
CA ASP A 396 1.82 7.13 -1.00
C ASP A 396 2.72 7.96 -0.07
N ALA A 397 2.41 7.94 1.22
CA ALA A 397 3.20 8.66 2.23
C ALA A 397 4.57 8.01 2.48
N THR A 398 4.72 6.73 2.17
CA THR A 398 6.00 6.03 2.37
C THR A 398 7.01 6.39 1.29
N GLN A 399 6.52 6.76 0.11
CA GLN A 399 7.30 7.24 -1.03
C GLN A 399 6.65 8.52 -1.57
N PRO A 400 6.77 9.69 -0.93
CA PRO A 400 5.97 10.89 -1.23
C PRO A 400 5.62 11.03 -2.72
N LEU A 401 4.63 10.29 -3.17
CA LEU A 401 4.23 10.14 -4.55
C LEU A 401 2.72 10.34 -4.66
N THR A 402 2.31 11.31 -5.45
CA THR A 402 0.91 11.48 -5.83
C THR A 402 0.71 10.93 -7.25
N TRP A 403 -0.34 10.10 -7.42
CA TRP A 403 -0.76 9.66 -8.75
C TRP A 403 -2.28 9.74 -8.87
N PHE A 404 -2.74 9.60 -10.08
CA PHE A 404 -4.16 9.52 -10.38
C PHE A 404 -4.46 8.13 -10.91
N GLU A 405 -5.48 7.51 -10.36
CA GLU A 405 -6.05 6.25 -10.82
C GLU A 405 -7.32 6.57 -11.60
N ALA A 406 -7.44 6.06 -12.80
CA ALA A 406 -8.60 6.29 -13.66
C ALA A 406 -9.20 4.96 -14.10
N ASP A 407 -10.42 4.69 -13.66
CA ASP A 407 -11.24 3.58 -14.09
C ASP A 407 -12.11 4.01 -15.26
N LEU A 408 -11.96 3.35 -16.39
CA LEU A 408 -12.66 3.67 -17.63
C LEU A 408 -13.54 2.50 -18.06
N TYR A 409 -14.81 2.77 -18.25
CA TYR A 409 -15.80 1.79 -18.71
C TYR A 409 -16.49 2.32 -19.97
N GLY A 410 -16.55 1.52 -21.01
CA GLY A 410 -17.22 1.86 -22.26
C GLY A 410 -18.10 0.75 -22.76
N ASP A 411 -19.27 1.06 -23.30
CA ASP A 411 -20.11 0.11 -24.01
C ASP A 411 -19.53 -0.13 -25.41
N LEU A 412 -18.83 -1.24 -25.58
CA LEU A 412 -18.20 -1.61 -26.85
C LEU A 412 -19.23 -1.81 -27.98
N ASP A 413 -20.44 -2.27 -27.65
CA ASP A 413 -21.52 -2.42 -28.63
C ASP A 413 -21.99 -1.05 -29.16
N ALA A 414 -21.90 -0.02 -28.33
CA ALA A 414 -22.14 1.37 -28.73
C ALA A 414 -20.94 2.03 -29.43
N GLY A 415 -19.83 1.32 -29.55
CA GLY A 415 -18.61 1.81 -30.20
C GLY A 415 -17.70 2.64 -29.31
N GLU A 416 -17.96 2.66 -27.99
CA GLU A 416 -17.11 3.36 -27.03
C GLU A 416 -15.80 2.60 -26.81
N MET A 417 -14.68 3.31 -26.93
CA MET A 417 -13.36 2.73 -26.70
C MET A 417 -12.29 3.80 -26.49
N LEU A 418 -11.18 3.37 -25.92
CA LEU A 418 -9.96 4.18 -25.89
C LEU A 418 -9.44 4.36 -27.32
N ARG A 419 -9.04 5.60 -27.64
CA ARG A 419 -8.42 5.93 -28.91
C ARG A 419 -7.21 6.83 -28.67
N THR A 420 -6.20 6.66 -29.47
CA THR A 420 -5.08 7.60 -29.50
C THR A 420 -5.32 8.62 -30.59
N VAL A 421 -5.13 9.89 -30.27
CA VAL A 421 -5.35 11.00 -31.19
C VAL A 421 -4.07 11.81 -31.37
N GLN A 422 -3.96 12.45 -32.52
CA GLN A 422 -2.87 13.32 -32.86
C GLN A 422 -3.41 14.65 -33.43
N ASN A 423 -2.81 15.76 -33.00
CA ASN A 423 -3.29 17.08 -33.40
C ASN A 423 -3.09 17.40 -34.87
N ASP A 424 -1.99 16.96 -35.45
CA ASP A 424 -1.67 17.16 -36.86
C ASP A 424 -0.96 15.91 -37.41
N PRO A 425 -1.69 15.04 -38.12
CA PRO A 425 -1.13 13.79 -38.65
C PRO A 425 -0.06 14.00 -39.72
N GLU A 426 0.04 15.21 -40.29
CA GLU A 426 1.06 15.52 -41.29
C GLU A 426 2.36 16.07 -40.68
N LYS A 427 2.31 16.53 -39.42
CA LYS A 427 3.43 17.17 -38.73
C LYS A 427 3.84 16.45 -37.43
N MET A 428 3.88 15.17 -37.47
CA MET A 428 4.20 14.36 -36.29
C MET A 428 5.40 14.86 -35.48
N GLY A 429 5.23 14.95 -34.18
CA GLY A 429 6.28 15.21 -33.20
C GLY A 429 6.79 16.64 -33.11
N LYS A 430 6.28 17.58 -33.92
CA LYS A 430 6.75 18.97 -33.95
C LYS A 430 5.73 20.01 -33.52
N VAL A 431 4.47 19.64 -33.39
CA VAL A 431 3.40 20.57 -32.99
C VAL A 431 3.00 20.29 -31.56
N ARG A 432 3.31 21.23 -30.67
CA ARG A 432 2.85 21.22 -29.29
C ARG A 432 1.49 21.88 -29.22
N VAL A 433 0.51 21.16 -28.75
CA VAL A 433 -0.82 21.68 -28.47
C VAL A 433 -1.17 21.29 -27.04
N ASP A 434 -1.88 22.17 -26.37
CA ASP A 434 -2.39 21.90 -25.04
C ASP A 434 -3.31 20.66 -25.06
N ALA A 435 -3.15 19.76 -24.07
CA ALA A 435 -3.95 18.54 -23.99
C ALA A 435 -5.45 18.86 -23.88
N THR A 436 -5.79 19.95 -23.19
CA THR A 436 -7.17 20.42 -23.05
C THR A 436 -7.77 20.87 -24.38
N GLU A 437 -6.98 21.54 -25.24
CA GLU A 437 -7.42 21.93 -26.57
C GLU A 437 -7.64 20.70 -27.45
N THR A 438 -6.77 19.72 -27.35
CA THR A 438 -6.91 18.45 -28.08
C THR A 438 -8.16 17.69 -27.62
N ALA A 439 -8.39 17.58 -26.31
CA ALA A 439 -9.55 16.95 -25.74
C ALA A 439 -10.86 17.62 -26.23
N LYS A 440 -10.92 18.94 -26.20
CA LYS A 440 -12.07 19.71 -26.71
C LYS A 440 -12.30 19.49 -28.21
N LYS A 441 -11.23 19.50 -29.01
CA LYS A 441 -11.31 19.26 -30.45
C LYS A 441 -11.91 17.90 -30.81
N HIS A 442 -11.59 16.89 -30.01
CA HIS A 442 -12.04 15.52 -30.21
C HIS A 442 -13.27 15.16 -29.39
N ASN A 443 -13.81 16.11 -28.61
CA ASN A 443 -15.01 15.95 -27.78
C ASN A 443 -14.93 14.69 -26.89
N VAL A 444 -13.82 14.52 -26.17
CA VAL A 444 -13.59 13.36 -25.31
C VAL A 444 -13.88 13.69 -23.85
N VAL A 445 -14.39 12.72 -23.11
CA VAL A 445 -14.67 12.84 -21.67
C VAL A 445 -13.45 12.57 -20.78
N PHE A 446 -12.45 11.88 -21.34
CA PHE A 446 -11.19 11.61 -20.67
C PHE A 446 -10.04 11.71 -21.68
N ALA A 447 -8.95 12.33 -21.26
CA ALA A 447 -7.72 12.38 -22.05
C ALA A 447 -6.50 12.32 -21.12
N MET A 448 -5.49 11.56 -21.54
CA MET A 448 -4.20 11.52 -20.87
C MET A 448 -3.05 11.60 -21.88
N ASN A 449 -1.90 12.07 -21.43
CA ASN A 449 -0.69 12.03 -22.23
C ASN A 449 -0.14 10.60 -22.26
N THR A 450 0.09 10.09 -23.45
CA THR A 450 0.59 8.71 -23.65
C THR A 450 2.07 8.68 -24.01
N ASP A 451 2.74 9.84 -24.11
CA ASP A 451 4.11 9.89 -24.60
C ASP A 451 5.08 10.49 -23.58
N TYR A 452 6.30 9.93 -23.51
CA TYR A 452 7.36 10.42 -22.64
C TYR A 452 8.04 11.65 -23.26
N TYR A 453 7.45 12.80 -22.98
CA TYR A 453 7.69 14.08 -23.59
C TYR A 453 9.13 14.59 -23.55
N THR A 454 9.85 14.43 -22.44
CA THR A 454 11.14 15.09 -22.18
C THR A 454 12.23 14.73 -23.19
N TYR A 455 12.17 13.56 -23.79
CA TYR A 455 13.17 13.06 -24.72
C TYR A 455 12.84 13.26 -26.18
N ARG A 456 11.58 13.43 -26.54
CA ARG A 456 11.14 13.60 -27.95
C ARG A 456 11.21 15.02 -28.45
N VAL A 457 11.40 15.99 -27.56
CA VAL A 457 11.45 17.43 -27.93
C VAL A 457 12.84 18.05 -27.93
N ALA A 458 13.89 17.32 -27.59
CA ALA A 458 15.25 17.81 -27.68
C ALA A 458 15.67 17.98 -29.15
N VAL A 459 16.15 19.16 -29.51
CA VAL A 459 16.40 19.60 -30.88
C VAL A 459 17.39 18.73 -31.66
N ASN A 460 18.23 17.95 -30.98
CA ASN A 460 19.26 17.08 -31.58
C ASN A 460 19.03 15.61 -31.25
N ASN A 461 17.80 15.21 -31.11
CA ASN A 461 17.46 13.86 -30.71
C ASN A 461 17.40 12.91 -31.93
N ASN A 462 18.45 12.11 -32.15
CA ASN A 462 18.48 11.05 -33.16
C ASN A 462 17.75 9.77 -32.68
N ARG A 463 16.66 9.92 -31.93
CA ARG A 463 15.94 8.77 -31.39
C ARG A 463 14.91 8.27 -32.35
N HIS A 464 14.72 6.98 -32.33
CA HIS A 464 13.66 6.32 -33.03
C HIS A 464 12.31 6.80 -32.49
N THR A 465 11.36 6.94 -33.39
CA THR A 465 9.99 7.37 -33.04
C THR A 465 9.15 6.20 -32.53
N GLY A 466 9.63 4.99 -32.75
CA GLY A 466 8.88 3.76 -32.48
C GLY A 466 7.87 3.45 -33.57
N ILE A 467 6.96 2.55 -33.28
CA ILE A 467 5.83 2.23 -34.15
C ILE A 467 4.66 3.09 -33.73
N VAL A 468 4.03 3.75 -34.70
CA VAL A 468 2.80 4.50 -34.46
C VAL A 468 1.78 4.17 -35.55
N ILE A 469 0.69 3.54 -35.16
CA ILE A 469 -0.46 3.24 -36.01
C ILE A 469 -1.66 4.01 -35.50
N ARG A 470 -2.46 4.57 -36.42
CA ARG A 470 -3.71 5.29 -36.10
C ARG A 470 -4.77 4.90 -37.13
N ASP A 471 -5.92 4.43 -36.66
CA ASP A 471 -7.04 4.04 -37.51
C ASP A 471 -6.61 3.10 -38.66
N GLY A 472 -5.73 2.13 -38.35
CA GLY A 472 -5.18 1.19 -39.32
C GLY A 472 -4.18 1.76 -40.33
N ARG A 473 -3.72 3.01 -40.12
CA ARG A 473 -2.71 3.65 -40.95
C ARG A 473 -1.39 3.71 -40.22
N ILE A 474 -0.34 3.18 -40.81
CA ILE A 474 1.03 3.29 -40.32
C ILE A 474 1.50 4.74 -40.50
N LEU A 475 1.82 5.41 -39.41
CA LEU A 475 2.38 6.76 -39.39
C LEU A 475 3.90 6.73 -39.21
N TYR A 476 4.40 5.81 -38.37
CA TYR A 476 5.83 5.54 -38.19
C TYR A 476 6.06 4.03 -38.04
N ASP A 477 7.16 3.58 -38.60
CA ASP A 477 7.68 2.22 -38.48
C ASP A 477 9.21 2.31 -38.27
N ASP A 478 9.61 2.75 -37.11
CA ASP A 478 11.02 2.93 -36.72
C ASP A 478 11.24 2.37 -35.30
N PRO A 479 11.08 1.05 -35.15
CA PRO A 479 11.16 0.40 -33.87
C PRO A 479 12.57 0.44 -33.27
N TYR A 480 12.65 0.47 -31.95
CA TYR A 480 13.91 0.21 -31.27
C TYR A 480 14.31 -1.25 -31.45
N THR A 481 15.59 -1.49 -31.61
CA THR A 481 16.13 -2.85 -31.54
C THR A 481 16.44 -3.22 -30.09
N GLU A 482 16.38 -4.50 -29.75
CA GLU A 482 16.74 -5.02 -28.42
C GLU A 482 18.11 -4.48 -27.93
N LYS A 483 19.10 -4.42 -28.83
CA LYS A 483 20.42 -3.89 -28.54
C LYS A 483 20.45 -2.40 -28.22
N GLN A 484 19.57 -1.60 -28.83
CA GLN A 484 19.47 -0.16 -28.57
C GLN A 484 18.88 0.11 -27.20
N VAL A 485 17.95 -0.71 -26.78
CA VAL A 485 17.28 -0.61 -25.49
C VAL A 485 18.21 -0.94 -24.34
N THR A 486 19.00 -2.00 -24.46
CA THR A 486 19.92 -2.45 -23.39
C THR A 486 21.06 -1.48 -23.09
N ASN A 487 21.41 -0.59 -24.02
CA ASN A 487 22.48 0.40 -23.87
C ASN A 487 21.99 1.84 -23.65
N SER A 488 20.69 2.03 -23.50
CA SER A 488 20.09 3.36 -23.41
C SER A 488 19.99 3.84 -21.97
N MET A 489 20.30 5.12 -21.71
CA MET A 489 19.93 5.81 -20.47
C MET A 489 18.43 6.08 -20.38
N PHE A 490 17.63 5.56 -21.29
CA PHE A 490 16.22 5.88 -21.44
C PHE A 490 15.38 4.64 -21.16
N PRO A 491 14.18 4.85 -20.59
CA PRO A 491 13.27 3.76 -20.36
C PRO A 491 12.96 3.04 -21.68
N ASN A 492 12.91 1.75 -21.60
CA ASN A 492 12.40 0.90 -22.64
C ASN A 492 10.91 1.22 -22.76
N LEU A 493 10.52 1.81 -23.87
CA LEU A 493 9.13 2.17 -24.10
C LEU A 493 8.47 0.98 -24.79
N ASP A 494 7.73 0.22 -24.04
CA ASP A 494 6.84 -0.79 -24.58
C ASP A 494 5.70 -0.13 -25.37
N MET A 495 5.17 -0.86 -26.33
CA MET A 495 4.07 -0.38 -27.18
C MET A 495 2.76 -0.91 -26.66
N LEU A 496 1.76 -0.07 -26.55
CA LEU A 496 0.40 -0.46 -26.22
C LEU A 496 -0.44 -0.54 -27.51
N ALA A 497 -0.92 -1.74 -27.82
CA ALA A 497 -1.78 -1.99 -28.95
C ALA A 497 -3.26 -2.07 -28.52
N PHE A 498 -4.12 -1.32 -29.21
CA PHE A 498 -5.58 -1.32 -29.04
C PHE A 498 -6.18 -2.25 -30.07
N MET A 499 -6.56 -3.44 -29.65
CA MET A 499 -7.05 -4.50 -30.54
C MET A 499 -8.48 -4.24 -31.00
N PRO A 500 -8.91 -4.82 -32.16
CA PRO A 500 -10.26 -4.65 -32.68
C PRO A 500 -11.38 -5.14 -31.76
N ASP A 501 -11.10 -6.12 -30.93
CA ASP A 501 -12.02 -6.69 -29.95
C ASP A 501 -12.13 -5.86 -28.65
N GLY A 502 -11.44 -4.70 -28.60
CA GLY A 502 -11.41 -3.82 -27.44
C GLY A 502 -10.34 -4.21 -26.39
N SER A 503 -9.63 -5.31 -26.58
CA SER A 503 -8.55 -5.70 -25.67
C SER A 503 -7.32 -4.82 -25.88
N LEU A 504 -6.49 -4.74 -24.82
CA LEU A 504 -5.22 -4.03 -24.82
C LEU A 504 -4.09 -5.07 -24.71
N LYS A 505 -3.05 -4.90 -25.52
CA LYS A 505 -1.86 -5.75 -25.45
C LYS A 505 -0.60 -4.90 -25.40
N VAL A 506 0.36 -5.33 -24.60
CA VAL A 506 1.67 -4.69 -24.51
C VAL A 506 2.68 -5.52 -25.28
N TYR A 507 3.53 -4.87 -26.07
CA TYR A 507 4.60 -5.47 -26.84
C TYR A 507 5.89 -4.70 -26.63
N HIS A 508 7.02 -5.38 -26.65
CA HIS A 508 8.31 -4.70 -26.76
C HIS A 508 8.48 -4.07 -28.13
N SER A 509 9.17 -2.91 -28.19
CA SER A 509 9.33 -2.14 -29.44
C SER A 509 9.96 -2.91 -30.60
N TRP A 510 10.63 -4.05 -30.34
CA TRP A 510 11.30 -4.89 -31.32
C TRP A 510 10.58 -6.18 -31.66
N GLU A 511 9.45 -6.47 -31.00
CA GLU A 511 8.74 -7.74 -31.17
C GLU A 511 8.05 -7.85 -32.53
N LYS A 512 7.57 -6.73 -33.06
CA LYS A 512 6.80 -6.69 -34.30
C LYS A 512 7.08 -5.44 -35.10
N THR A 513 6.92 -5.55 -36.41
CA THR A 513 6.88 -4.41 -37.32
C THR A 513 5.47 -3.80 -37.37
N ALA A 514 5.34 -2.60 -37.84
CA ALA A 514 4.03 -1.93 -38.03
C ALA A 514 3.12 -2.71 -38.97
N GLN A 515 3.70 -3.37 -39.98
CA GLN A 515 2.92 -4.16 -40.95
C GLN A 515 2.37 -5.43 -40.31
N GLU A 516 3.14 -6.12 -39.45
CA GLU A 516 2.67 -7.31 -38.72
C GLU A 516 1.49 -6.99 -37.82
N PHE A 517 1.47 -5.81 -37.17
CA PHE A 517 0.31 -5.34 -36.40
C PHE A 517 -0.93 -5.18 -37.30
N ILE A 518 -0.78 -4.60 -38.49
CA ILE A 518 -1.89 -4.44 -39.43
C ILE A 518 -2.40 -5.79 -39.94
N ASP A 519 -1.50 -6.72 -40.24
CA ASP A 519 -1.83 -8.05 -40.78
C ASP A 519 -2.54 -8.93 -39.74
N GLU A 520 -2.23 -8.76 -38.46
CA GLU A 520 -2.94 -9.44 -37.35
C GLU A 520 -4.32 -8.84 -37.04
N GLY A 521 -4.71 -7.81 -37.75
CA GLY A 521 -6.02 -7.19 -37.62
C GLY A 521 -6.07 -6.02 -36.65
N ASP A 522 -4.91 -5.51 -36.20
CA ASP A 522 -4.85 -4.26 -35.45
C ASP A 522 -5.21 -3.08 -36.35
N ARG A 523 -6.51 -2.79 -36.40
CA ARG A 523 -7.05 -1.71 -37.24
C ARG A 523 -7.18 -0.39 -36.51
N LYS A 524 -6.78 -0.30 -35.22
CA LYS A 524 -7.15 0.90 -34.45
C LYS A 524 -5.99 1.76 -34.01
N SER A 525 -5.04 1.29 -33.25
CA SER A 525 -3.89 2.13 -32.86
C SER A 525 -2.80 1.36 -32.12
N VAL A 526 -1.54 1.67 -32.41
CA VAL A 526 -0.37 1.31 -31.61
C VAL A 526 0.35 2.60 -31.18
N VAL A 527 0.77 2.67 -29.93
CA VAL A 527 1.47 3.82 -29.33
C VAL A 527 2.72 3.36 -28.63
#